data_cf65bcd51826869d41a663efa82fd95c
#
_entry.id   cf65bcd51826869d41a663efa82fd95c
#
_cell.length_a   1.000
_cell.length_b   1.000
_cell.length_c   1.000
_cell.angle_alpha   90.00
_cell.angle_beta   90.00
_cell.angle_gamma   90.00
#
_symmetry.space_group_name_H-M   'P 1'
#
loop_
_entity.id
_entity.type
_entity.pdbx_description
1 polymer ?
#
loop_
_entity_poly.entity_id
_entity_poly.type
_entity_poly.pdbx_seq_one_letter_code
_entity_poly.pdbx_strand_id
1 'polypeptide(L)'
;DDRNISFIKPGDYVDLDWNGTTYQGVVTAIDMGKAESGSGMTNYPVTLTVENYDGSLMDGAWLQYSFVTSESSDCILVPTSAVKYVSDADGNRQAVVFVKRDARPDDVPELDLPQVEPGQQRQFPSEEDGFYPVIVTTGISDTENVEITSGVQEGDEVFVNFMVTDYSSGY
;
A
#
# COMPACT_ATOMS: atom_id res chain seq x y z
N ASP A 1 19.65 -2.89 3.63
CA ASP A 1 19.92 -2.11 4.83
C ASP A 1 19.21 -2.71 6.05
N ASP A 2 19.42 -2.15 7.22
CA ASP A 2 18.87 -2.58 8.51
C ASP A 2 17.33 -2.50 8.59
N ARG A 3 16.69 -1.68 7.77
CA ARG A 3 15.23 -1.55 7.71
C ARG A 3 14.55 -2.71 7.00
N ASN A 4 15.20 -3.22 5.97
CA ASN A 4 14.62 -4.22 5.07
C ASN A 4 15.12 -5.65 5.34
N ILE A 5 16.26 -5.80 6.03
CA ILE A 5 16.88 -7.12 6.23
C ILE A 5 16.00 -8.10 7.02
N SER A 6 15.12 -7.58 7.88
CA SER A 6 14.18 -8.40 8.66
C SER A 6 13.09 -9.06 7.82
N PHE A 7 12.85 -8.54 6.62
CA PHE A 7 11.84 -9.07 5.68
C PHE A 7 12.41 -10.08 4.69
N ILE A 8 13.73 -10.29 4.68
CA ILE A 8 14.42 -11.16 3.74
C ILE A 8 14.96 -12.37 4.49
N LYS A 9 14.78 -13.54 3.92
CA LYS A 9 15.28 -14.81 4.46
C LYS A 9 15.83 -15.73 3.35
N PRO A 10 16.71 -16.65 3.66
CA PRO A 10 17.14 -17.68 2.72
C PRO A 10 15.94 -18.45 2.14
N GLY A 11 15.90 -18.56 0.82
CA GLY A 11 14.80 -19.15 0.06
C GLY A 11 13.88 -18.13 -0.62
N ASP A 12 13.93 -16.87 -0.26
CA ASP A 12 13.12 -15.83 -0.90
C ASP A 12 13.60 -15.55 -2.33
N TYR A 13 12.65 -15.22 -3.19
CA TYR A 13 12.92 -14.82 -4.58
C TYR A 13 13.18 -13.32 -4.68
N VAL A 14 14.08 -12.96 -5.58
CA VAL A 14 14.50 -11.58 -5.86
C VAL A 14 14.53 -11.39 -7.34
N ASP A 15 13.88 -10.36 -7.85
CA ASP A 15 14.00 -9.97 -9.25
C ASP A 15 15.23 -9.11 -9.44
N LEU A 16 16.00 -9.46 -10.45
CA LEU A 16 17.28 -8.83 -10.81
C LEU A 16 17.17 -8.31 -12.23
N ASP A 17 17.27 -7.01 -12.43
CA ASP A 17 17.29 -6.40 -13.76
C ASP A 17 18.71 -6.10 -14.22
N TRP A 18 19.01 -6.51 -15.43
CA TRP A 18 20.22 -6.16 -16.14
C TRP A 18 19.91 -5.76 -17.59
N ASN A 19 20.10 -4.49 -17.89
CA ASN A 19 19.84 -3.91 -19.22
C ASN A 19 18.42 -4.18 -19.75
N GLY A 20 17.41 -4.20 -18.90
CA GLY A 20 16.03 -4.46 -19.27
C GLY A 20 15.66 -5.94 -19.39
N THR A 21 16.57 -6.85 -19.01
CA THR A 21 16.28 -8.28 -18.88
C THR A 21 16.18 -8.64 -17.41
N THR A 22 15.05 -9.23 -17.02
CA THR A 22 14.81 -9.65 -15.64
C THR A 22 15.24 -11.11 -15.45
N TYR A 23 16.05 -11.33 -14.42
CA TYR A 23 16.48 -12.65 -13.95
C TYR A 23 15.89 -12.89 -12.57
N GLN A 24 15.56 -14.13 -12.26
CA GLN A 24 15.12 -14.50 -10.92
C GLN A 24 16.28 -15.05 -10.11
N GLY A 25 16.53 -14.41 -8.96
CA GLY A 25 17.52 -14.87 -7.98
C GLY A 25 16.82 -15.50 -6.77
N VAL A 26 17.52 -16.37 -6.08
CA VAL A 26 17.10 -16.96 -4.81
C VAL A 26 18.11 -16.58 -3.73
N VAL A 27 17.64 -16.04 -2.61
CA VAL A 27 18.48 -15.73 -1.45
C VAL A 27 19.04 -17.04 -0.89
N THR A 28 20.37 -17.17 -0.85
CA THR A 28 21.03 -18.37 -0.30
C THR A 28 21.65 -18.12 1.06
N ALA A 29 22.12 -16.89 1.34
CA ALA A 29 22.68 -16.55 2.63
C ALA A 29 22.55 -15.05 2.93
N ILE A 30 22.48 -14.73 4.21
CA ILE A 30 22.56 -13.36 4.75
C ILE A 30 23.67 -13.34 5.78
N ASP A 31 24.69 -12.51 5.58
CA ASP A 31 25.80 -12.41 6.53
C ASP A 31 25.56 -11.27 7.53
N MET A 32 24.89 -11.60 8.63
CA MET A 32 24.61 -10.65 9.70
C MET A 32 25.88 -10.25 10.48
N GLY A 33 26.96 -11.04 10.37
CA GLY A 33 28.24 -10.78 11.07
C GLY A 33 29.14 -9.78 10.32
N LYS A 34 28.84 -9.49 9.05
CA LYS A 34 29.60 -8.55 8.21
C LYS A 34 28.81 -7.29 7.89
N ALA A 35 28.22 -6.69 8.93
CA ALA A 35 27.54 -5.43 8.77
C ALA A 35 28.52 -4.30 8.39
N GLU A 36 28.22 -3.60 7.29
CA GLU A 36 28.97 -2.42 6.86
C GLU A 36 28.17 -1.17 7.20
N SER A 37 28.70 -0.34 8.08
CA SER A 37 28.05 0.92 8.47
C SER A 37 28.66 2.09 7.69
N GLY A 38 27.79 2.85 7.01
CA GLY A 38 28.17 4.05 6.29
C GLY A 38 26.98 4.99 6.11
N SER A 39 27.22 6.30 6.19
CA SER A 39 26.20 7.33 5.93
C SER A 39 24.91 7.21 6.76
N GLY A 40 25.01 6.66 7.98
CA GLY A 40 23.85 6.53 8.89
C GLY A 40 22.96 5.31 8.62
N MET A 41 23.35 4.42 7.71
CA MET A 41 22.69 3.14 7.45
C MET A 41 23.67 1.98 7.65
N THR A 42 23.15 0.85 8.09
CA THR A 42 23.88 -0.41 8.19
C THR A 42 23.44 -1.33 7.06
N ASN A 43 24.38 -1.80 6.26
CA ASN A 43 24.14 -2.73 5.15
C ASN A 43 24.63 -4.13 5.53
N TYR A 44 23.92 -5.14 5.10
CA TYR A 44 24.25 -6.55 5.29
C TYR A 44 24.46 -7.21 3.94
N PRO A 45 25.59 -7.93 3.72
CA PRO A 45 25.79 -8.70 2.51
C PRO A 45 24.75 -9.82 2.41
N VAL A 46 24.10 -9.91 1.26
CA VAL A 46 23.15 -10.96 0.89
C VAL A 46 23.69 -11.69 -0.31
N THR A 47 23.76 -13.01 -0.23
CA THR A 47 24.19 -13.86 -1.35
C THR A 47 22.97 -14.43 -2.05
N LEU A 48 22.95 -14.28 -3.36
CA LEU A 48 21.90 -14.78 -4.24
C LEU A 48 22.47 -15.83 -5.19
N THR A 49 21.68 -16.84 -5.54
CA THR A 49 21.92 -17.73 -6.68
C THR A 49 20.99 -17.33 -7.82
N VAL A 50 21.55 -17.12 -9.01
CA VAL A 50 20.82 -16.70 -10.22
C VAL A 50 21.04 -17.70 -11.32
N GLU A 51 19.99 -18.09 -12.05
CA GLU A 51 20.13 -18.89 -13.26
C GLU A 51 20.40 -17.97 -14.46
N ASN A 52 21.61 -18.05 -15.00
CA ASN A 52 22.02 -17.33 -16.20
C ASN A 52 21.63 -18.15 -17.45
N TYR A 53 20.29 -18.21 -17.72
CA TYR A 53 19.70 -19.10 -18.73
C TYR A 53 20.07 -18.73 -20.18
N ASP A 54 20.42 -17.48 -20.43
CA ASP A 54 20.79 -16.96 -21.74
C ASP A 54 22.32 -16.74 -21.89
N GLY A 55 23.06 -16.94 -20.79
CA GLY A 55 24.50 -16.74 -20.74
C GLY A 55 24.95 -15.29 -20.89
N SER A 56 24.06 -14.33 -20.78
CA SER A 56 24.36 -12.91 -20.99
C SER A 56 24.91 -12.22 -19.73
N LEU A 57 24.64 -12.72 -18.54
CA LEU A 57 25.21 -12.20 -17.30
C LEU A 57 26.70 -12.48 -17.24
N MET A 58 27.48 -11.42 -17.18
CA MET A 58 28.95 -11.48 -17.09
C MET A 58 29.40 -11.24 -15.65
N ASP A 59 30.55 -11.82 -15.32
CA ASP A 59 31.21 -11.56 -14.04
C ASP A 59 31.53 -10.07 -13.89
N GLY A 60 31.19 -9.51 -12.73
CA GLY A 60 31.31 -8.08 -12.46
C GLY A 60 30.16 -7.21 -12.97
N ALA A 61 29.07 -7.79 -13.51
CA ALA A 61 27.89 -7.05 -13.90
C ALA A 61 27.19 -6.41 -12.68
N TRP A 62 26.74 -5.17 -12.85
CA TRP A 62 25.90 -4.47 -11.86
C TRP A 62 24.44 -4.69 -12.20
N LEU A 63 23.69 -5.30 -11.27
CA LEU A 63 22.28 -5.57 -11.42
C LEU A 63 21.47 -4.68 -10.46
N GLN A 64 20.34 -4.22 -10.94
CA GLN A 64 19.33 -3.61 -10.07
C GLN A 64 18.47 -4.73 -9.51
N TYR A 65 18.19 -4.69 -8.20
CA TYR A 65 17.38 -5.73 -7.56
C TYR A 65 16.11 -5.15 -6.99
N SER A 66 15.04 -5.95 -7.01
CA SER A 66 13.80 -5.71 -6.29
C SER A 66 13.30 -7.00 -5.65
N PHE A 67 12.69 -6.89 -4.50
CA PHE A 67 12.08 -8.03 -3.82
C PHE A 67 10.80 -7.58 -3.13
N VAL A 68 9.85 -8.51 -3.05
CA VAL A 68 8.58 -8.28 -2.36
C VAL A 68 8.82 -8.47 -0.86
N THR A 69 8.65 -7.39 -0.08
CA THR A 69 8.79 -7.43 1.38
C THR A 69 7.52 -7.88 2.08
N SER A 70 6.38 -7.75 1.40
CA SER A 70 5.07 -8.11 1.92
C SER A 70 4.14 -8.40 0.74
N GLU A 71 3.40 -9.48 0.80
CA GLU A 71 2.43 -9.89 -0.21
C GLU A 71 1.17 -10.38 0.47
N SER A 72 0.02 -9.99 -0.06
CA SER A 72 -1.29 -10.51 0.32
C SER A 72 -2.02 -10.94 -0.95
N SER A 73 -2.49 -12.18 -0.98
CA SER A 73 -3.27 -12.75 -2.08
C SER A 73 -4.72 -12.90 -1.67
N ASP A 74 -5.62 -12.84 -2.66
CA ASP A 74 -7.07 -12.94 -2.46
C ASP A 74 -7.60 -11.86 -1.47
N CYS A 75 -7.05 -10.65 -1.55
CA CYS A 75 -7.39 -9.54 -0.69
C CYS A 75 -8.31 -8.52 -1.40
N ILE A 76 -9.08 -7.79 -0.61
CA ILE A 76 -9.86 -6.64 -1.09
C ILE A 76 -8.94 -5.43 -1.09
N LEU A 77 -8.77 -4.81 -2.25
CA LEU A 77 -7.99 -3.58 -2.40
C LEU A 77 -8.93 -2.40 -2.64
N VAL A 78 -8.67 -1.30 -1.96
CA VAL A 78 -9.32 -0.02 -2.23
C VAL A 78 -8.26 1.05 -2.47
N PRO A 79 -8.55 2.08 -3.29
CA PRO A 79 -7.63 3.22 -3.43
C PRO A 79 -7.32 3.86 -2.06
N THR A 80 -6.08 4.28 -1.84
CA THR A 80 -5.67 4.96 -0.59
C THR A 80 -6.55 6.17 -0.29
N SER A 81 -7.04 6.86 -1.33
CA SER A 81 -7.95 8.00 -1.22
C SER A 81 -9.37 7.64 -0.72
N ALA A 82 -9.76 6.37 -0.77
CA ALA A 82 -11.05 5.90 -0.23
C ALA A 82 -11.00 5.71 1.29
N VAL A 83 -9.82 5.41 1.87
CA VAL A 83 -9.67 5.22 3.31
C VAL A 83 -9.53 6.58 4.00
N LYS A 84 -10.44 6.85 4.93
CA LYS A 84 -10.44 8.06 5.75
C LYS A 84 -10.11 7.69 7.20
N TYR A 85 -9.41 8.58 7.87
CA TYR A 85 -9.12 8.42 9.30
C TYR A 85 -9.88 9.47 10.07
N VAL A 86 -10.85 9.03 10.86
CA VAL A 86 -11.76 9.87 11.64
C VAL A 86 -11.73 9.45 13.10
N SER A 87 -12.20 10.31 14.00
CA SER A 87 -12.38 9.96 15.40
C SER A 87 -13.79 9.41 15.63
N ASP A 88 -13.91 8.41 16.49
CA ASP A 88 -15.20 7.99 17.03
C ASP A 88 -15.64 8.92 18.18
N ALA A 89 -16.81 8.65 18.75
CA ALA A 89 -17.38 9.44 19.85
C ALA A 89 -16.50 9.45 21.12
N ASP A 90 -15.64 8.46 21.29
CA ASP A 90 -14.70 8.34 22.41
C ASP A 90 -13.33 8.98 22.10
N GLY A 91 -13.14 9.53 20.90
CA GLY A 91 -11.90 10.16 20.43
C GLY A 91 -10.85 9.19 19.90
N ASN A 92 -11.17 7.90 19.72
CA ASN A 92 -10.23 6.94 19.13
C ASN A 92 -10.21 7.10 17.62
N ARG A 93 -9.02 7.01 17.03
CA ARG A 93 -8.86 7.10 15.57
C ARG A 93 -9.25 5.79 14.90
N GLN A 94 -10.20 5.87 13.98
CA GLN A 94 -10.71 4.75 13.21
C GLN A 94 -10.41 4.93 11.72
N ALA A 95 -10.09 3.83 11.05
CA ALA A 95 -10.05 3.79 9.58
C ALA A 95 -11.46 3.50 9.07
N VAL A 96 -11.93 4.31 8.13
CA VAL A 96 -13.31 4.27 7.62
C VAL A 96 -13.30 4.34 6.10
N VAL A 97 -14.16 3.54 5.48
CA VAL A 97 -14.51 3.62 4.05
C VAL A 97 -16.00 3.94 3.94
N PHE A 98 -16.36 4.84 3.05
CA PHE A 98 -17.76 5.15 2.78
C PHE A 98 -18.26 4.25 1.66
N VAL A 99 -19.24 3.42 1.97
CA VAL A 99 -19.79 2.40 1.06
C VAL A 99 -21.20 2.78 0.67
N LYS A 100 -21.52 2.64 -0.61
CA LYS A 100 -22.86 2.91 -1.13
C LYS A 100 -23.83 1.82 -0.71
N ARG A 101 -24.99 2.23 -0.22
CA ARG A 101 -26.11 1.35 0.17
C ARG A 101 -27.43 1.96 -0.26
N ASP A 102 -28.38 1.13 -0.65
CA ASP A 102 -29.73 1.56 -1.06
C ASP A 102 -30.56 2.15 0.11
N ALA A 103 -30.22 1.76 1.34
CA ALA A 103 -30.83 2.26 2.56
C ALA A 103 -29.78 2.39 3.67
N ARG A 104 -30.04 3.27 4.65
CA ARG A 104 -29.17 3.44 5.82
C ARG A 104 -29.11 2.13 6.62
N PRO A 105 -27.90 1.55 6.81
CA PRO A 105 -27.71 0.41 7.70
C PRO A 105 -28.03 0.75 9.17
N ASP A 106 -28.48 -0.25 9.95
CA ASP A 106 -28.76 -0.07 11.36
C ASP A 106 -27.52 0.13 12.23
N ASP A 107 -26.35 -0.31 11.73
CA ASP A 107 -25.06 -0.33 12.42
C ASP A 107 -24.09 0.76 11.96
N VAL A 108 -24.61 1.87 11.44
CA VAL A 108 -23.77 3.02 11.05
C VAL A 108 -23.09 3.59 12.29
N PRO A 109 -21.72 3.64 12.30
CA PRO A 109 -20.98 4.14 13.45
C PRO A 109 -21.19 5.65 13.64
N GLU A 110 -21.25 6.09 14.91
CA GLU A 110 -21.20 7.51 15.25
C GLU A 110 -19.76 8.02 15.14
N LEU A 111 -19.53 8.93 14.19
CA LEU A 111 -18.21 9.47 13.89
C LEU A 111 -18.23 10.99 14.00
N ASP A 112 -17.15 11.55 14.52
CA ASP A 112 -16.93 12.99 14.52
C ASP A 112 -16.37 13.41 13.14
N LEU A 113 -17.29 13.67 12.21
CA LEU A 113 -16.94 14.11 10.86
C LEU A 113 -16.77 15.62 10.82
N PRO A 114 -15.69 16.13 10.19
CA PRO A 114 -15.50 17.56 10.03
C PRO A 114 -16.67 18.21 9.31
N GLN A 115 -17.21 19.27 9.88
CA GLN A 115 -18.26 20.07 9.25
C GLN A 115 -17.66 20.83 8.05
N VAL A 116 -18.27 20.69 6.88
CA VAL A 116 -17.83 21.35 5.65
C VAL A 116 -18.60 22.65 5.48
N GLU A 117 -17.90 23.78 5.42
CA GLU A 117 -18.53 25.06 5.14
C GLU A 117 -19.05 25.15 3.70
N PRO A 118 -20.15 25.91 3.44
CA PRO A 118 -20.66 26.10 2.09
C PRO A 118 -19.59 26.67 1.15
N GLY A 119 -19.28 25.93 0.07
CA GLY A 119 -18.28 26.32 -0.94
C GLY A 119 -16.93 25.64 -0.81
N GLN A 120 -16.70 24.83 0.22
CA GLN A 120 -15.51 23.96 0.30
C GLN A 120 -15.76 22.61 -0.36
N GLN A 121 -14.69 22.01 -0.92
CA GLN A 121 -14.76 20.65 -1.46
C GLN A 121 -15.04 19.65 -0.33
N ARG A 122 -16.08 18.85 -0.48
CA ARG A 122 -16.42 17.81 0.47
C ARG A 122 -15.36 16.71 0.43
N GLN A 123 -14.66 16.50 1.52
CA GLN A 123 -13.74 15.38 1.69
C GLN A 123 -14.49 14.08 2.04
N PHE A 124 -15.72 14.18 2.47
CA PHE A 124 -16.60 13.09 2.86
C PHE A 124 -17.90 13.17 2.06
N PRO A 125 -18.48 12.03 1.65
CA PRO A 125 -19.80 12.00 1.05
C PRO A 125 -20.86 12.31 2.10
N SER A 126 -22.06 12.69 1.66
CA SER A 126 -23.22 12.81 2.53
C SER A 126 -24.08 11.55 2.47
N GLU A 127 -24.93 11.37 3.49
CA GLU A 127 -25.93 10.29 3.46
C GLU A 127 -26.95 10.46 2.32
N GLU A 128 -27.18 11.70 1.88
CA GLU A 128 -28.02 12.01 0.72
C GLU A 128 -27.47 11.41 -0.58
N ASP A 129 -26.16 11.20 -0.64
CA ASP A 129 -25.49 10.55 -1.77
C ASP A 129 -25.58 9.00 -1.69
N GLY A 130 -26.17 8.47 -0.62
CA GLY A 130 -26.33 7.04 -0.37
C GLY A 130 -25.05 6.35 0.13
N PHE A 131 -24.05 7.12 0.60
CA PHE A 131 -22.83 6.58 1.14
C PHE A 131 -22.84 6.60 2.67
N TYR A 132 -22.53 5.47 3.27
CA TYR A 132 -22.48 5.29 4.71
C TYR A 132 -21.12 4.85 5.20
N PRO A 133 -20.62 5.37 6.32
CA PRO A 133 -19.32 5.00 6.85
C PRO A 133 -19.32 3.57 7.38
N VAL A 134 -18.29 2.84 7.05
CA VAL A 134 -18.00 1.50 7.55
C VAL A 134 -16.59 1.50 8.16
N ILE A 135 -16.49 1.11 9.42
CA ILE A 135 -15.19 0.94 10.07
C ILE A 135 -14.48 -0.26 9.42
N VAL A 136 -13.24 -0.06 9.03
CA VAL A 136 -12.44 -1.08 8.34
C VAL A 136 -11.16 -1.39 9.08
N THR A 137 -10.67 -2.60 8.93
CA THR A 137 -9.30 -2.94 9.30
C THR A 137 -8.45 -2.97 8.04
N THR A 138 -7.34 -2.25 8.06
CA THR A 138 -6.41 -2.17 6.94
C THR A 138 -5.26 -3.15 7.12
N GLY A 139 -4.79 -3.74 6.03
CA GLY A 139 -3.60 -4.56 5.95
C GLY A 139 -2.43 -3.81 5.33
N ILE A 140 -1.74 -4.45 4.38
CA ILE A 140 -0.62 -3.83 3.66
C ILE A 140 -1.11 -2.75 2.71
N SER A 141 -0.24 -1.78 2.43
CA SER A 141 -0.56 -0.68 1.51
C SER A 141 0.64 -0.31 0.66
N ASP A 142 0.38 0.15 -0.55
CA ASP A 142 1.34 0.79 -1.42
C ASP A 142 0.97 2.28 -1.62
N THR A 143 1.50 2.90 -2.67
CA THR A 143 1.23 4.32 -2.98
C THR A 143 -0.15 4.58 -3.55
N GLU A 144 -0.84 3.57 -4.07
CA GLU A 144 -2.11 3.68 -4.78
C GLU A 144 -3.25 2.99 -4.02
N ASN A 145 -2.98 1.85 -3.40
CA ASN A 145 -3.98 0.97 -2.81
C ASN A 145 -3.69 0.59 -1.36
N VAL A 146 -4.74 0.28 -0.64
CA VAL A 146 -4.72 -0.27 0.72
C VAL A 146 -5.53 -1.56 0.73
N GLU A 147 -4.95 -2.61 1.30
CA GLU A 147 -5.66 -3.83 1.61
C GLU A 147 -6.68 -3.59 2.73
N ILE A 148 -7.89 -4.09 2.55
CA ILE A 148 -8.92 -4.13 3.58
C ILE A 148 -9.12 -5.58 4.02
N THR A 149 -8.83 -5.85 5.29
CA THR A 149 -8.95 -7.18 5.87
C THR A 149 -10.32 -7.43 6.51
N SER A 150 -11.08 -6.36 6.81
CA SER A 150 -12.46 -6.46 7.29
C SER A 150 -13.24 -5.17 7.06
N GLY A 151 -14.57 -5.28 6.96
CA GLY A 151 -15.51 -4.15 6.89
C GLY A 151 -16.16 -3.97 5.52
N VAL A 152 -15.47 -4.26 4.41
CA VAL A 152 -16.03 -4.19 3.04
C VAL A 152 -16.02 -5.56 2.38
N GLN A 153 -16.80 -5.70 1.32
CA GLN A 153 -16.91 -6.93 0.54
C GLN A 153 -16.59 -6.66 -0.93
N GLU A 154 -16.23 -7.72 -1.65
CA GLU A 154 -16.03 -7.63 -3.09
C GLU A 154 -17.33 -7.18 -3.79
N GLY A 155 -17.21 -6.17 -4.68
CA GLY A 155 -18.32 -5.57 -5.37
C GLY A 155 -18.94 -4.36 -4.66
N ASP A 156 -18.51 -4.02 -3.46
CA ASP A 156 -18.93 -2.78 -2.79
C ASP A 156 -18.48 -1.55 -3.58
N GLU A 157 -19.39 -0.61 -3.82
CA GLU A 157 -19.06 0.70 -4.40
C GLU A 157 -18.59 1.63 -3.28
N VAL A 158 -17.34 2.08 -3.37
CA VAL A 158 -16.71 2.92 -2.35
C VAL A 158 -16.50 4.36 -2.83
N PHE A 159 -16.65 5.32 -1.92
CA PHE A 159 -16.41 6.72 -2.22
C PHE A 159 -14.90 7.01 -2.31
N VAL A 160 -14.51 7.63 -3.41
CA VAL A 160 -13.14 8.08 -3.67
C VAL A 160 -13.14 9.59 -3.86
N ASN A 161 -12.22 10.30 -3.23
CA ASN A 161 -12.06 11.73 -3.47
C ASN A 161 -11.53 11.98 -4.87
N PHE A 162 -12.33 12.62 -5.70
CA PHE A 162 -11.82 13.18 -6.96
C PHE A 162 -11.24 14.58 -6.68
N MET A 163 -9.95 14.77 -6.89
CA MET A 163 -9.42 16.10 -7.10
C MET A 163 -9.92 16.54 -8.49
N VAL A 164 -10.92 17.39 -8.52
CA VAL A 164 -11.25 18.12 -9.76
C VAL A 164 -10.13 19.15 -9.94
N THR A 165 -9.18 18.84 -10.78
CA THR A 165 -8.26 19.84 -11.32
C THR A 165 -9.07 20.71 -12.27
N ASP A 166 -9.51 21.86 -11.78
CA ASP A 166 -10.11 22.90 -12.61
C ASP A 166 -9.08 23.38 -13.64
N TYR A 167 -9.15 22.85 -14.85
CA TYR A 167 -8.43 23.35 -16.02
C TYR A 167 -9.17 24.54 -16.66
N SER A 168 -9.81 25.42 -15.88
CA SER A 168 -10.42 26.63 -16.40
C SER A 168 -9.73 27.87 -15.87
N SER A 169 -8.54 28.14 -16.34
CA SER A 169 -8.05 29.51 -16.38
C SER A 169 -7.01 29.67 -17.48
N GLY A 170 -7.48 30.10 -18.61
CA GLY A 170 -6.63 30.47 -19.70
C GLY A 170 -7.43 31.01 -20.88
N TYR A 171 -7.92 32.23 -20.78
CA TYR A 171 -7.98 33.21 -21.87
C TYR A 171 -8.08 34.60 -21.25
#